data_91543ea68848a70de5bfd20a5a8d56ef
#
_entry.id   91543ea68848a70de5bfd20a5a8d56ef
#
_cell.length_a   1.000
_cell.length_b   1.000
_cell.length_c   1.000
_cell.angle_alpha   90.00
_cell.angle_beta   90.00
_cell.angle_gamma   90.00
#
_symmetry.space_group_name_H-M   'P 1'
#
loop_
_entity.id
_entity.type
_entity.pdbx_description
1 polymer ?
#
loop_
_entity_poly.entity_id
_entity_poly.type
_entity_poly.pdbx_seq_one_letter_code
_entity_poly.pdbx_strand_id
1 'polypeptide(L)'
;MRRLIETELEDVVRRQEILADPEFIAAFRTMWARGKSGFNVGHLRRKLRLEKEFLTRDLNDMQIYRSSVDAWPGQTMAWIYHRYQAWCLNSEFIDDANEAEAFTALGKDIRDDGEFFLGLLRHFDTDLHWCYVAANKDPAVIKRLLLHPKLLPGFNDSGAHVTNMAFFDGNLRALKIGLEESEACFTQMLSRLTSEPAEFFGLSDVGSLRVGSRADMLLLNPKQLANYDGEASVKYQYRDVFDCHQLVNRSDGVVGGVFVSGQQVWNGTDFCGDHGKRALGGSLRVGS
;
A
#
# COMPACT_ATOMS: atom_id res chain seq x y z
N MET A 1 7.85 -16.34 -12.62
CA MET A 1 7.04 -15.96 -11.45
C MET A 1 6.12 -17.08 -10.97
N ARG A 2 5.27 -17.66 -11.81
CA ARG A 2 4.39 -18.76 -11.39
C ARG A 2 5.15 -19.94 -10.75
N ARG A 3 6.29 -20.36 -11.33
CA ARG A 3 7.16 -21.39 -10.75
C ARG A 3 7.71 -21.02 -9.37
N LEU A 4 8.06 -19.76 -9.14
CA LEU A 4 8.52 -19.30 -7.81
C LEU A 4 7.42 -19.31 -6.76
N ILE A 5 6.18 -19.02 -7.17
CA ILE A 5 5.02 -18.99 -6.26
C ILE A 5 4.52 -20.42 -5.98
N GLU A 6 4.54 -21.31 -6.97
CA GLU A 6 3.98 -22.66 -6.86
C GLU A 6 4.92 -23.65 -6.19
N THR A 7 6.23 -23.43 -6.22
CA THR A 7 7.13 -24.51 -5.89
C THR A 7 7.90 -24.38 -4.59
N GLU A 8 8.17 -23.23 -3.98
CA GLU A 8 9.05 -23.29 -2.77
C GLU A 8 9.40 -21.91 -2.24
N LEU A 9 8.36 -21.20 -1.76
CA LEU A 9 8.54 -19.89 -1.12
C LEU A 9 9.51 -19.92 0.09
N GLU A 10 9.67 -21.08 0.75
CA GLU A 10 10.49 -21.23 1.94
C GLU A 10 11.91 -21.76 1.65
N ASP A 11 12.14 -22.36 0.49
CA ASP A 11 13.46 -22.92 0.12
C ASP A 11 14.31 -21.88 -0.64
N VAL A 12 15.26 -21.28 0.07
CA VAL A 12 16.21 -20.29 -0.49
C VAL A 12 17.01 -20.86 -1.62
N VAL A 13 17.55 -22.09 -1.48
CA VAL A 13 18.41 -22.72 -2.49
C VAL A 13 17.62 -22.90 -3.79
N ARG A 14 16.41 -23.42 -3.67
CA ARG A 14 15.56 -23.66 -4.82
C ARG A 14 15.12 -22.37 -5.51
N ARG A 15 14.83 -21.30 -4.74
CA ARG A 15 14.55 -19.97 -5.34
C ARG A 15 15.73 -19.46 -6.13
N GLN A 16 16.94 -19.56 -5.59
CA GLN A 16 18.16 -19.12 -6.28
C GLN A 16 18.43 -19.90 -7.56
N GLU A 17 18.23 -21.23 -7.55
CA GLU A 17 18.31 -22.07 -8.76
C GLU A 17 17.33 -21.60 -9.83
N ILE A 18 16.07 -21.37 -9.48
CA ILE A 18 15.03 -20.90 -10.42
C ILE A 18 15.38 -19.51 -10.98
N LEU A 19 15.82 -18.59 -10.13
CA LEU A 19 16.23 -17.25 -10.55
C LEU A 19 17.46 -17.25 -11.45
N ALA A 20 18.28 -18.29 -11.41
CA ALA A 20 19.44 -18.50 -12.27
C ALA A 20 19.13 -19.30 -13.54
N ASP A 21 17.97 -19.97 -13.65
CA ASP A 21 17.56 -20.79 -14.77
C ASP A 21 17.43 -19.95 -16.07
N PRO A 22 18.17 -20.27 -17.14
CA PRO A 22 18.10 -19.55 -18.41
C PRO A 22 16.68 -19.47 -19.02
N GLU A 23 15.88 -20.52 -18.89
CA GLU A 23 14.49 -20.53 -19.39
C GLU A 23 13.62 -19.55 -18.59
N PHE A 24 13.79 -19.53 -17.25
CA PHE A 24 13.10 -18.57 -16.39
C PHE A 24 13.50 -17.13 -16.74
N ILE A 25 14.79 -16.85 -16.91
CA ILE A 25 15.31 -15.54 -17.29
C ILE A 25 14.73 -15.07 -18.63
N ALA A 26 14.70 -15.94 -19.64
CA ALA A 26 14.13 -15.62 -20.95
C ALA A 26 12.63 -15.31 -20.88
N ALA A 27 11.89 -16.14 -20.13
CA ALA A 27 10.46 -15.92 -19.88
C ALA A 27 10.21 -14.62 -19.10
N PHE A 28 11.02 -14.34 -18.07
CA PHE A 28 10.95 -13.11 -17.28
C PHE A 28 11.20 -11.87 -18.16
N ARG A 29 12.26 -11.84 -18.97
CA ARG A 29 12.55 -10.74 -19.90
C ARG A 29 11.38 -10.48 -20.85
N THR A 30 10.81 -11.54 -21.43
CA THR A 30 9.65 -11.43 -22.32
C THR A 30 8.44 -10.81 -21.59
N MET A 31 8.16 -11.28 -20.39
CA MET A 31 7.09 -10.76 -19.55
C MET A 31 7.35 -9.30 -19.16
N TRP A 32 8.59 -8.97 -18.77
CA TRP A 32 8.98 -7.63 -18.36
C TRP A 32 8.82 -6.61 -19.48
N ALA A 33 9.34 -6.94 -20.67
CA ALA A 33 9.23 -6.07 -21.84
C ALA A 33 7.78 -5.78 -22.26
N ARG A 34 6.86 -6.75 -22.09
CA ARG A 34 5.43 -6.55 -22.36
C ARG A 34 4.75 -5.61 -21.38
N GLY A 35 5.24 -5.55 -20.15
CA GLY A 35 4.65 -4.75 -19.06
C GLY A 35 5.09 -3.31 -19.02
N LYS A 36 6.05 -2.87 -19.85
CA LYS A 36 6.56 -1.49 -19.81
C LYS A 36 5.49 -0.46 -20.17
N SER A 37 5.53 0.67 -19.49
CA SER A 37 4.75 1.85 -19.83
C SER A 37 5.24 2.49 -21.14
N GLY A 38 4.38 3.27 -21.80
CA GLY A 38 4.71 3.96 -23.05
C GLY A 38 4.16 3.28 -24.30
N PHE A 39 4.47 3.87 -25.47
CA PHE A 39 3.99 3.38 -26.75
C PHE A 39 4.85 2.22 -27.24
N ASN A 40 4.41 1.00 -27.01
CA ASN A 40 5.03 -0.22 -27.48
C ASN A 40 3.96 -1.22 -27.95
N VAL A 41 4.40 -2.35 -28.53
CA VAL A 41 3.50 -3.40 -29.04
C VAL A 41 2.56 -3.94 -27.94
N GLY A 42 3.05 -4.07 -26.70
CA GLY A 42 2.24 -4.48 -25.57
C GLY A 42 1.15 -3.45 -25.25
N HIS A 43 1.47 -2.14 -25.31
CA HIS A 43 0.48 -1.09 -25.15
C HIS A 43 -0.62 -1.14 -26.23
N LEU A 44 -0.24 -1.31 -27.49
CA LEU A 44 -1.20 -1.46 -28.58
C LEU A 44 -2.09 -2.69 -28.41
N ARG A 45 -1.51 -3.85 -28.03
CA ARG A 45 -2.27 -5.08 -27.76
C ARG A 45 -3.24 -4.91 -26.59
N ARG A 46 -2.84 -4.25 -25.51
CA ARG A 46 -3.74 -3.92 -24.39
C ARG A 46 -4.87 -3.01 -24.83
N LYS A 47 -4.56 -1.95 -25.58
CA LYS A 47 -5.57 -1.02 -26.12
C LYS A 47 -6.58 -1.72 -27.04
N LEU A 48 -6.14 -2.70 -27.79
CA LEU A 48 -6.98 -3.55 -28.64
C LEU A 48 -7.65 -4.71 -27.87
N ARG A 49 -7.48 -4.80 -26.55
CA ARG A 49 -7.99 -5.89 -25.69
C ARG A 49 -7.51 -7.30 -26.09
N LEU A 50 -6.38 -7.38 -26.78
CA LEU A 50 -5.75 -8.65 -27.18
C LEU A 50 -4.84 -9.23 -26.08
N GLU A 51 -4.62 -8.49 -25.01
CA GLU A 51 -3.81 -8.90 -23.85
C GLU A 51 -4.59 -8.66 -22.56
N LYS A 52 -4.58 -9.67 -21.67
CA LYS A 52 -5.32 -9.64 -20.40
C LYS A 52 -4.52 -9.05 -19.23
N GLU A 53 -3.21 -8.88 -19.40
CA GLU A 53 -2.35 -8.30 -18.37
C GLU A 53 -2.36 -6.77 -18.45
N PHE A 54 -2.88 -6.14 -17.40
CA PHE A 54 -3.02 -4.68 -17.31
C PHE A 54 -1.97 -4.01 -16.43
N LEU A 55 -1.17 -4.78 -15.71
CA LEU A 55 -0.16 -4.24 -14.79
C LEU A 55 1.07 -3.77 -15.59
N THR A 56 1.43 -2.51 -15.40
CA THR A 56 2.70 -1.98 -15.90
C THR A 56 3.84 -2.47 -15.02
N ARG A 57 5.00 -2.75 -15.63
CA ARG A 57 6.23 -3.11 -14.92
C ARG A 57 7.19 -1.95 -15.04
N ASP A 58 6.95 -0.96 -14.19
CA ASP A 58 7.71 0.28 -14.14
C ASP A 58 8.37 0.39 -12.75
N LEU A 59 9.68 0.56 -12.72
CA LEU A 59 10.41 0.71 -11.46
C LEU A 59 10.02 1.96 -10.68
N ASN A 60 9.42 2.97 -11.33
CA ASN A 60 8.86 4.14 -10.65
C ASN A 60 7.63 3.80 -9.80
N ASP A 61 6.93 2.71 -10.13
CA ASP A 61 5.75 2.25 -9.42
C ASP A 61 6.09 1.29 -8.25
N MET A 62 7.35 0.97 -8.08
CA MET A 62 7.86 0.04 -7.07
C MET A 62 8.60 0.83 -5.99
N GLN A 63 7.99 0.96 -4.81
CA GLN A 63 8.57 1.67 -3.68
C GLN A 63 9.13 0.67 -2.67
N ILE A 64 10.38 0.87 -2.25
CA ILE A 64 11.03 0.06 -1.22
C ILE A 64 10.56 0.52 0.16
N TYR A 65 10.20 -0.41 1.03
CA TYR A 65 9.89 -0.10 2.41
C TYR A 65 10.77 -0.85 3.43
N ARG A 66 11.52 -1.84 2.97
CA ARG A 66 12.53 -2.54 3.79
C ARG A 66 13.68 -3.03 2.92
N SER A 67 14.89 -2.79 3.39
CA SER A 67 16.15 -3.26 2.79
C SER A 67 17.23 -3.24 3.86
N SER A 68 18.30 -4.00 3.67
CA SER A 68 19.54 -3.88 4.45
C SER A 68 20.37 -2.64 4.07
N VAL A 69 20.00 -1.94 3.01
CA VAL A 69 20.61 -0.67 2.61
C VAL A 69 19.79 0.46 3.21
N ASP A 70 20.36 1.20 4.15
CA ASP A 70 19.66 2.21 4.96
C ASP A 70 19.04 3.36 4.12
N ALA A 71 19.65 3.70 2.99
CA ALA A 71 19.19 4.78 2.12
C ALA A 71 17.99 4.41 1.22
N TRP A 72 17.62 3.13 1.10
CA TRP A 72 16.61 2.67 0.14
C TRP A 72 15.14 2.74 0.62
N PRO A 73 14.82 2.52 1.90
CA PRO A 73 13.43 2.64 2.35
C PRO A 73 12.84 4.02 2.03
N GLY A 74 11.63 4.02 1.44
CA GLY A 74 10.96 5.24 0.96
C GLY A 74 11.33 5.65 -0.47
N GLN A 75 12.38 5.08 -1.07
CA GLN A 75 12.78 5.34 -2.44
C GLN A 75 12.09 4.41 -3.43
N THR A 76 12.01 4.83 -4.70
CA THR A 76 11.56 3.96 -5.79
C THR A 76 12.70 3.08 -6.29
N MET A 77 12.40 1.91 -6.82
CA MET A 77 13.41 1.08 -7.51
C MET A 77 14.03 1.80 -8.70
N ALA A 78 13.32 2.72 -9.35
CA ALA A 78 13.87 3.55 -10.42
C ALA A 78 14.97 4.47 -9.90
N TRP A 79 14.80 5.08 -8.72
CA TRP A 79 15.83 5.89 -8.09
C TRP A 79 17.10 5.08 -7.82
N ILE A 80 16.94 3.84 -7.30
CA ILE A 80 18.09 2.94 -7.07
C ILE A 80 18.76 2.55 -8.38
N TYR A 81 17.96 2.28 -9.43
CA TYR A 81 18.50 1.95 -10.75
C TYR A 81 19.33 3.10 -11.34
N HIS A 82 18.91 4.36 -11.18
CA HIS A 82 19.69 5.51 -11.60
C HIS A 82 21.01 5.63 -10.84
N ARG A 83 21.01 5.39 -9.52
CA ARG A 83 22.24 5.36 -8.72
C ARG A 83 23.18 4.24 -9.17
N TYR A 84 22.63 3.05 -9.42
CA TYR A 84 23.40 1.94 -9.99
C TYR A 84 24.02 2.31 -11.35
N GLN A 85 23.28 2.96 -12.24
CA GLN A 85 23.82 3.41 -13.53
C GLN A 85 24.94 4.44 -13.35
N ALA A 86 24.78 5.39 -12.43
CA ALA A 86 25.81 6.36 -12.11
C ALA A 86 27.07 5.70 -11.54
N TRP A 87 26.91 4.72 -10.66
CA TRP A 87 28.01 3.91 -10.14
C TRP A 87 28.74 3.13 -11.25
N CYS A 88 28.01 2.53 -12.17
CA CYS A 88 28.61 1.84 -13.33
C CYS A 88 29.52 2.73 -14.17
N LEU A 89 29.14 4.01 -14.29
CA LEU A 89 29.90 5.04 -15.02
C LEU A 89 31.02 5.66 -14.18
N ASN A 90 31.22 5.21 -12.93
CA ASN A 90 32.14 5.81 -11.96
C ASN A 90 31.89 7.31 -11.73
N SER A 91 30.66 7.77 -11.91
CA SER A 91 30.28 9.18 -11.78
C SER A 91 29.72 9.50 -10.39
N GLU A 92 29.50 8.49 -9.55
CA GLU A 92 28.96 8.66 -8.21
C GLU A 92 29.74 7.79 -7.21
N PHE A 93 30.03 8.36 -6.04
CA PHE A 93 30.60 7.65 -4.92
C PHE A 93 29.46 7.09 -4.05
N ILE A 94 29.60 5.87 -3.58
CA ILE A 94 28.64 5.20 -2.72
C ILE A 94 29.18 5.15 -1.29
N ASP A 95 28.54 5.90 -0.39
CA ASP A 95 28.93 5.95 1.03
C ASP A 95 28.42 4.75 1.84
N ASP A 96 27.25 4.20 1.46
CA ASP A 96 26.66 3.05 2.14
C ASP A 96 27.35 1.76 1.70
N ALA A 97 27.96 1.05 2.66
CA ALA A 97 28.71 -0.17 2.40
C ALA A 97 27.82 -1.31 1.85
N ASN A 98 26.56 -1.40 2.32
CA ASN A 98 25.60 -2.41 1.84
C ASN A 98 25.14 -2.10 0.41
N GLU A 99 24.98 -0.83 0.06
CA GLU A 99 24.67 -0.41 -1.31
C GLU A 99 25.84 -0.73 -2.26
N ALA A 100 27.07 -0.42 -1.83
CA ALA A 100 28.27 -0.72 -2.60
C ALA A 100 28.45 -2.23 -2.83
N GLU A 101 28.19 -3.05 -1.80
CA GLU A 101 28.20 -4.50 -1.90
C GLU A 101 27.14 -5.00 -2.87
N ALA A 102 25.91 -4.51 -2.75
CA ALA A 102 24.80 -4.87 -3.64
C ALA A 102 25.15 -4.56 -5.11
N PHE A 103 25.65 -3.36 -5.40
CA PHE A 103 26.02 -2.99 -6.78
C PHE A 103 27.19 -3.80 -7.31
N THR A 104 28.14 -4.15 -6.43
CA THR A 104 29.26 -5.03 -6.79
C THR A 104 28.77 -6.43 -7.11
N ALA A 105 27.84 -6.97 -6.33
CA ALA A 105 27.24 -8.29 -6.57
C ALA A 105 26.40 -8.33 -7.87
N LEU A 106 25.72 -7.24 -8.20
CA LEU A 106 25.01 -7.13 -9.48
C LEU A 106 25.97 -7.12 -10.69
N GLY A 107 27.19 -6.59 -10.52
CA GLY A 107 28.16 -6.40 -11.61
C GLY A 107 27.80 -5.20 -12.50
N LYS A 108 28.58 -5.00 -13.58
CA LYS A 108 28.39 -3.85 -14.50
C LYS A 108 27.76 -4.23 -15.84
N ASP A 109 27.39 -5.50 -16.04
CA ASP A 109 26.92 -6.03 -17.34
C ASP A 109 25.38 -6.06 -17.45
N ILE A 110 24.67 -5.39 -16.54
CA ILE A 110 23.20 -5.30 -16.56
C ILE A 110 22.75 -4.43 -17.75
N ARG A 111 21.90 -5.00 -18.61
CA ARG A 111 21.49 -4.40 -19.89
C ARG A 111 20.27 -3.50 -19.77
N ASP A 112 19.38 -3.82 -18.85
CA ASP A 112 18.13 -3.09 -18.68
C ASP A 112 17.58 -3.16 -17.23
N ASP A 113 16.53 -2.42 -16.98
CA ASP A 113 15.85 -2.35 -15.68
C ASP A 113 15.23 -3.69 -15.22
N GLY A 114 14.89 -4.57 -16.15
CA GLY A 114 14.40 -5.92 -15.81
C GLY A 114 15.51 -6.82 -15.32
N GLU A 115 16.68 -6.76 -15.93
CA GLU A 115 17.88 -7.47 -15.42
C GLU A 115 18.32 -6.92 -14.07
N PHE A 116 18.27 -5.61 -13.90
CA PHE A 116 18.53 -4.97 -12.62
C PHE A 116 17.59 -5.50 -11.54
N PHE A 117 16.27 -5.47 -11.78
CA PHE A 117 15.28 -5.97 -10.84
C PHE A 117 15.52 -7.46 -10.52
N LEU A 118 15.80 -8.28 -11.51
CA LEU A 118 16.11 -9.70 -11.30
C LEU A 118 17.41 -9.91 -10.50
N GLY A 119 18.40 -9.05 -10.71
CA GLY A 119 19.64 -9.03 -9.93
C GLY A 119 19.39 -8.71 -8.46
N LEU A 120 18.56 -7.71 -8.18
CA LEU A 120 18.13 -7.39 -6.81
C LEU A 120 17.43 -8.57 -6.12
N LEU A 121 16.52 -9.26 -6.82
CA LEU A 121 15.85 -10.44 -6.29
C LEU A 121 16.81 -11.58 -5.95
N ARG A 122 17.88 -11.74 -6.73
CA ARG A 122 18.92 -12.75 -6.46
C ARG A 122 19.77 -12.39 -5.26
N HIS A 123 20.16 -11.11 -5.16
CA HIS A 123 21.06 -10.66 -4.10
C HIS A 123 20.38 -10.60 -2.74
N PHE A 124 19.17 -10.03 -2.67
CA PHE A 124 18.47 -9.79 -1.42
C PHE A 124 17.48 -10.89 -1.03
N ASP A 125 17.03 -11.69 -2.00
CA ASP A 125 16.00 -12.73 -1.82
C ASP A 125 14.77 -12.19 -1.05
N THR A 126 14.55 -12.64 0.19
CA THR A 126 13.44 -12.20 1.05
C THR A 126 13.74 -10.94 1.87
N ASP A 127 14.95 -10.40 1.80
CA ASP A 127 15.34 -9.22 2.58
C ASP A 127 14.98 -7.89 1.90
N LEU A 128 14.62 -7.93 0.61
CA LEU A 128 14.12 -6.78 -0.12
C LEU A 128 12.60 -6.79 -0.18
N HIS A 129 11.97 -5.84 0.48
CA HIS A 129 10.52 -5.69 0.47
C HIS A 129 10.12 -4.42 -0.27
N TRP A 130 9.16 -4.53 -1.17
CA TRP A 130 8.62 -3.38 -1.92
C TRP A 130 7.10 -3.46 -2.07
N CYS A 131 6.49 -2.29 -2.26
CA CYS A 131 5.11 -2.16 -2.69
C CYS A 131 5.07 -1.85 -4.19
N TYR A 132 4.04 -2.33 -4.86
CA TYR A 132 3.77 -1.97 -6.25
C TYR A 132 2.45 -1.19 -6.34
N VAL A 133 2.52 0.05 -6.84
CA VAL A 133 1.33 0.88 -7.06
C VAL A 133 0.66 0.45 -8.36
N ALA A 134 -0.30 -0.48 -8.27
CA ALA A 134 -0.94 -1.10 -9.43
C ALA A 134 -2.00 -0.21 -10.10
N ALA A 135 -2.68 0.63 -9.33
CA ALA A 135 -3.83 1.43 -9.81
C ALA A 135 -3.98 2.72 -8.99
N ASN A 136 -4.92 3.56 -9.40
CA ASN A 136 -5.30 4.78 -8.68
C ASN A 136 -4.12 5.74 -8.45
N LYS A 137 -3.32 5.97 -9.48
CA LYS A 137 -2.13 6.83 -9.43
C LYS A 137 -2.43 8.31 -9.64
N ASP A 138 -3.57 8.63 -10.27
CA ASP A 138 -3.96 10.01 -10.59
C ASP A 138 -4.87 10.57 -9.48
N PRO A 139 -4.40 11.53 -8.67
CA PRO A 139 -5.18 12.12 -7.58
C PRO A 139 -6.48 12.77 -8.05
N ALA A 140 -6.50 13.36 -9.25
CA ALA A 140 -7.71 13.99 -9.78
C ALA A 140 -8.78 12.95 -10.14
N VAL A 141 -8.36 11.79 -10.67
CA VAL A 141 -9.27 10.66 -10.94
C VAL A 141 -9.79 10.08 -9.63
N ILE A 142 -8.91 9.88 -8.62
CA ILE A 142 -9.31 9.38 -7.30
C ILE A 142 -10.35 10.30 -6.68
N LYS A 143 -10.10 11.61 -6.62
CA LYS A 143 -11.02 12.60 -6.08
C LYS A 143 -12.37 12.53 -6.80
N ARG A 144 -12.37 12.48 -8.13
CA ARG A 144 -13.61 12.39 -8.93
C ARG A 144 -14.39 11.10 -8.63
N LEU A 145 -13.71 9.96 -8.42
CA LEU A 145 -14.35 8.70 -8.05
C LEU A 145 -14.91 8.75 -6.63
N LEU A 146 -14.16 9.26 -5.67
CA LEU A 146 -14.60 9.41 -4.28
C LEU A 146 -15.83 10.31 -4.14
N LEU A 147 -15.94 11.36 -4.97
CA LEU A 147 -17.07 12.29 -4.96
C LEU A 147 -18.20 11.91 -5.94
N HIS A 148 -18.05 10.81 -6.68
CA HIS A 148 -19.04 10.43 -7.69
C HIS A 148 -20.36 9.97 -7.05
N PRO A 149 -21.51 10.55 -7.43
CA PRO A 149 -22.79 10.33 -6.71
C PRO A 149 -23.34 8.90 -6.80
N LYS A 150 -22.84 8.08 -7.72
CA LYS A 150 -23.28 6.68 -7.91
C LYS A 150 -22.27 5.66 -7.36
N LEU A 151 -21.21 6.11 -6.69
CA LEU A 151 -20.20 5.23 -6.10
C LEU A 151 -20.15 5.51 -4.61
N LEU A 152 -20.07 4.49 -3.79
CA LEU A 152 -19.72 4.62 -2.38
C LEU A 152 -18.24 4.30 -2.20
N PRO A 153 -17.49 5.06 -1.38
CA PRO A 153 -16.17 4.63 -0.93
C PRO A 153 -16.31 3.29 -0.22
N GLY A 154 -15.64 2.28 -0.74
CA GLY A 154 -15.78 0.92 -0.26
C GLY A 154 -14.67 0.50 0.70
N PHE A 155 -14.55 -0.80 0.91
CA PHE A 155 -13.47 -1.43 1.66
C PHE A 155 -12.14 -1.36 0.91
N ASN A 156 -11.06 -1.59 1.63
CA ASN A 156 -9.69 -1.44 1.16
C ASN A 156 -8.91 -2.75 1.03
N ASP A 157 -9.58 -3.90 1.03
CA ASP A 157 -8.99 -5.24 0.85
C ASP A 157 -7.97 -5.67 1.92
N SER A 158 -7.83 -4.90 3.00
CA SER A 158 -6.80 -5.12 4.02
C SER A 158 -6.94 -6.46 4.77
N GLY A 159 -8.12 -7.03 4.84
CA GLY A 159 -8.35 -8.35 5.46
C GLY A 159 -7.77 -9.53 4.66
N ALA A 160 -7.51 -9.36 3.36
CA ALA A 160 -6.95 -10.39 2.49
C ALA A 160 -5.40 -10.45 2.53
N HIS A 161 -4.75 -9.39 3.04
CA HIS A 161 -3.31 -9.23 3.00
C HIS A 161 -2.73 -9.21 4.43
N VAL A 162 -2.55 -10.37 5.03
CA VAL A 162 -2.14 -10.51 6.44
C VAL A 162 -0.85 -9.76 6.77
N THR A 163 0.11 -9.71 5.85
CA THR A 163 1.40 -9.04 6.06
C THR A 163 1.39 -7.55 5.75
N ASN A 164 0.37 -7.04 5.07
CA ASN A 164 0.25 -5.63 4.72
C ASN A 164 -1.10 -5.05 5.16
N MET A 165 -1.09 -4.39 6.30
CA MET A 165 -2.25 -3.73 6.91
C MET A 165 -2.21 -2.20 6.74
N ALA A 166 -1.29 -1.67 5.91
CA ALA A 166 -1.10 -0.24 5.74
C ALA A 166 -2.27 0.46 5.02
N PHE A 167 -3.14 -0.29 4.36
CA PHE A 167 -4.31 0.26 3.63
C PHE A 167 -5.46 0.73 4.53
N PHE A 168 -5.41 0.49 5.82
CA PHE A 168 -6.50 0.87 6.75
C PHE A 168 -6.75 2.38 6.84
N ASP A 169 -5.84 3.19 6.35
CA ASP A 169 -5.95 4.65 6.38
C ASP A 169 -6.78 5.24 5.23
N GLY A 170 -7.33 4.44 4.33
CA GLY A 170 -8.08 4.91 3.15
C GLY A 170 -9.17 5.93 3.48
N ASN A 171 -9.89 5.76 4.60
CA ASN A 171 -10.90 6.71 5.06
C ASN A 171 -10.28 8.05 5.51
N LEU A 172 -9.13 8.04 6.17
CA LEU A 172 -8.42 9.26 6.57
C LEU A 172 -7.89 10.01 5.35
N ARG A 173 -7.35 9.29 4.35
CA ARG A 173 -6.92 9.88 3.07
C ARG A 173 -8.09 10.50 2.32
N ALA A 174 -9.25 9.85 2.29
CA ALA A 174 -10.46 10.41 1.67
C ALA A 174 -10.92 11.69 2.37
N LEU A 175 -10.93 11.71 3.71
CA LEU A 175 -11.26 12.90 4.50
C LEU A 175 -10.26 14.03 4.29
N LYS A 176 -8.96 13.72 4.21
CA LYS A 176 -7.92 14.71 3.89
C LYS A 176 -8.17 15.36 2.53
N ILE A 177 -8.43 14.56 1.48
CA ILE A 177 -8.78 15.07 0.14
C ILE A 177 -9.98 16.02 0.21
N GLY A 178 -11.01 15.67 0.99
CA GLY A 178 -12.16 16.54 1.20
C GLY A 178 -11.79 17.85 1.91
N LEU A 179 -10.97 17.76 2.95
CA LEU A 179 -10.54 18.93 3.76
C LEU A 179 -9.68 19.90 2.94
N GLU A 180 -8.79 19.39 2.09
CA GLU A 180 -7.94 20.19 1.21
C GLU A 180 -8.73 20.92 0.13
N GLU A 181 -9.86 20.37 -0.30
CA GLU A 181 -10.69 20.96 -1.33
C GLU A 181 -11.58 22.10 -0.81
N SER A 182 -12.41 21.83 0.18
CA SER A 182 -13.29 22.79 0.83
C SER A 182 -14.05 22.18 2.00
N GLU A 183 -14.64 23.03 2.87
CA GLU A 183 -15.52 22.60 3.97
C GLU A 183 -16.73 21.80 3.46
N ALA A 184 -17.32 22.22 2.35
CA ALA A 184 -18.46 21.53 1.74
C ALA A 184 -18.04 20.13 1.24
N CYS A 185 -16.86 20.02 0.62
CA CYS A 185 -16.32 18.73 0.16
C CYS A 185 -15.97 17.81 1.32
N PHE A 186 -15.42 18.35 2.41
CA PHE A 186 -15.15 17.61 3.64
C PHE A 186 -16.44 17.05 4.26
N THR A 187 -17.49 17.89 4.36
CA THR A 187 -18.81 17.47 4.88
C THR A 187 -19.44 16.40 4.00
N GLN A 188 -19.34 16.54 2.70
CA GLN A 188 -19.80 15.50 1.76
C GLN A 188 -19.02 14.20 1.95
N MET A 189 -17.70 14.27 2.12
CA MET A 189 -16.87 13.07 2.34
C MET A 189 -17.22 12.39 3.67
N LEU A 190 -17.48 13.14 4.73
CA LEU A 190 -17.97 12.58 5.98
C LEU A 190 -19.29 11.82 5.80
N SER A 191 -20.26 12.39 5.08
CA SER A 191 -21.53 11.72 4.76
C SER A 191 -21.29 10.41 4.00
N ARG A 192 -20.42 10.44 3.01
CA ARG A 192 -20.09 9.28 2.16
C ARG A 192 -19.40 8.14 2.91
N LEU A 193 -18.76 8.44 4.02
CA LEU A 193 -18.09 7.44 4.88
C LEU A 193 -18.93 7.00 6.08
N THR A 194 -20.09 7.63 6.31
CA THR A 194 -20.93 7.38 7.49
C THR A 194 -22.41 7.18 7.14
N SER A 195 -23.17 8.25 6.91
CA SER A 195 -24.62 8.20 6.74
C SER A 195 -25.04 7.58 5.39
N GLU A 196 -24.37 7.89 4.30
CA GLU A 196 -24.73 7.34 2.99
C GLU A 196 -24.62 5.80 2.93
N PRO A 197 -23.51 5.15 3.36
CA PRO A 197 -23.46 3.71 3.42
C PRO A 197 -24.46 3.10 4.42
N ALA A 198 -24.72 3.77 5.55
CA ALA A 198 -25.73 3.30 6.48
C ALA A 198 -27.13 3.28 5.84
N GLU A 199 -27.51 4.36 5.15
CA GLU A 199 -28.75 4.45 4.40
C GLU A 199 -28.81 3.41 3.26
N PHE A 200 -27.74 3.29 2.47
CA PHE A 200 -27.65 2.32 1.37
C PHE A 200 -27.87 0.87 1.83
N PHE A 201 -27.31 0.50 2.99
CA PHE A 201 -27.48 -0.84 3.55
C PHE A 201 -28.71 -0.97 4.47
N GLY A 202 -29.53 0.07 4.62
CA GLY A 202 -30.74 0.03 5.45
C GLY A 202 -30.44 -0.10 6.95
N LEU A 203 -29.34 0.49 7.42
CA LEU A 203 -28.93 0.50 8.82
C LEU A 203 -29.48 1.77 9.50
N SER A 204 -30.46 1.64 10.35
CA SER A 204 -31.22 2.78 10.88
C SER A 204 -30.61 3.43 12.14
N ASP A 205 -29.80 2.68 12.89
CA ASP A 205 -29.27 3.08 14.20
C ASP A 205 -27.82 3.58 14.19
N VAL A 206 -27.17 3.60 13.02
CA VAL A 206 -25.75 3.98 12.86
C VAL A 206 -25.57 5.06 11.78
N GLY A 207 -24.34 5.55 11.64
CA GLY A 207 -23.94 6.50 10.58
C GLY A 207 -24.35 7.95 10.85
N SER A 208 -24.97 8.26 12.00
CA SER A 208 -25.38 9.62 12.35
C SER A 208 -25.26 9.87 13.86
N LEU A 209 -25.17 11.16 14.24
CA LEU A 209 -25.18 11.62 15.65
C LEU A 209 -26.57 12.06 16.09
N ARG A 210 -27.65 11.48 15.57
CA ARG A 210 -29.02 11.80 15.97
C ARG A 210 -29.31 11.19 17.35
N VAL A 211 -30.22 11.84 18.09
CA VAL A 211 -30.71 11.29 19.36
C VAL A 211 -31.40 9.94 19.06
N GLY A 212 -31.00 8.91 19.79
CA GLY A 212 -31.47 7.54 19.60
C GLY A 212 -30.56 6.67 18.68
N SER A 213 -29.61 7.26 17.95
CA SER A 213 -28.63 6.49 17.21
C SER A 213 -27.56 5.92 18.14
N ARG A 214 -26.96 4.82 17.72
CA ARG A 214 -25.83 4.20 18.44
C ARG A 214 -24.61 5.13 18.40
N ALA A 215 -24.03 5.37 19.55
CA ALA A 215 -22.94 6.32 19.71
C ALA A 215 -21.57 5.68 19.35
N ASP A 216 -21.43 5.27 18.09
CA ASP A 216 -20.16 4.88 17.49
C ASP A 216 -19.52 6.14 16.89
N MET A 217 -18.46 6.66 17.49
CA MET A 217 -17.94 7.99 17.19
C MET A 217 -16.42 8.01 17.09
N LEU A 218 -15.91 8.91 16.25
CA LEU A 218 -14.50 9.25 16.14
C LEU A 218 -14.29 10.71 16.49
N LEU A 219 -13.22 11.00 17.24
CA LEU A 219 -12.68 12.34 17.40
C LEU A 219 -11.47 12.48 16.48
N LEU A 220 -11.54 13.41 15.54
CA LEU A 220 -10.47 13.71 14.62
C LEU A 220 -9.85 15.06 14.93
N ASN A 221 -8.53 15.16 14.82
CA ASN A 221 -7.81 16.43 14.88
C ASN A 221 -7.66 16.99 13.45
N PRO A 222 -8.36 18.08 13.08
CA PRO A 222 -8.33 18.60 11.72
C PRO A 222 -6.95 19.07 11.28
N LYS A 223 -6.14 19.63 12.20
CA LYS A 223 -4.77 20.08 11.90
C LYS A 223 -3.85 18.90 11.58
N GLN A 224 -3.94 17.83 12.36
CA GLN A 224 -3.15 16.62 12.12
C GLN A 224 -3.64 15.90 10.86
N LEU A 225 -4.94 15.89 10.59
CA LEU A 225 -5.49 15.33 9.35
C LEU A 225 -4.99 16.09 8.10
N ALA A 226 -4.95 17.43 8.16
CA ALA A 226 -4.43 18.25 7.06
C ALA A 226 -2.94 17.95 6.76
N ASN A 227 -2.14 17.67 7.79
CA ASN A 227 -0.73 17.34 7.68
C ASN A 227 -0.46 15.82 7.53
N TYR A 228 -1.49 15.00 7.52
CA TYR A 228 -1.34 13.55 7.48
C TYR A 228 -0.70 13.09 6.18
N ASP A 229 0.42 12.37 6.31
CA ASP A 229 1.08 11.65 5.21
C ASP A 229 0.96 10.15 5.46
N GLY A 230 0.06 9.51 4.70
CA GLY A 230 -0.21 8.09 4.84
C GLY A 230 0.97 7.21 4.42
N GLU A 231 1.85 7.68 3.54
CA GLU A 231 3.02 6.91 3.11
C GLU A 231 4.14 7.01 4.13
N ALA A 232 4.42 8.20 4.64
CA ALA A 232 5.39 8.41 5.72
C ALA A 232 4.95 7.76 7.05
N SER A 233 3.66 7.49 7.21
CA SER A 233 3.09 6.84 8.41
C SER A 233 3.18 5.32 8.41
N VAL A 234 3.61 4.70 7.31
CA VAL A 234 3.76 3.24 7.21
C VAL A 234 4.97 2.78 8.00
N LYS A 235 4.77 1.78 8.86
CA LYS A 235 5.83 1.15 9.66
C LYS A 235 5.78 -0.36 9.51
N TYR A 236 6.95 -0.98 9.45
CA TYR A 236 7.09 -2.44 9.52
C TYR A 236 7.27 -2.83 10.98
N GLN A 237 6.26 -3.46 11.57
CA GLN A 237 6.19 -3.72 13.00
C GLN A 237 5.78 -5.17 13.29
N TYR A 238 6.46 -5.80 14.27
CA TYR A 238 6.03 -7.09 14.79
C TYR A 238 4.71 -6.96 15.55
N ARG A 239 3.81 -7.88 15.32
CA ARG A 239 2.48 -7.92 15.94
C ARG A 239 2.28 -9.26 16.65
N ASP A 240 2.34 -9.25 17.98
CA ASP A 240 2.24 -10.45 18.84
C ASP A 240 0.96 -11.27 18.53
N VAL A 241 -0.15 -10.59 18.25
CA VAL A 241 -1.45 -11.25 17.94
C VAL A 241 -1.38 -12.13 16.70
N PHE A 242 -0.50 -11.83 15.76
CA PHE A 242 -0.36 -12.53 14.48
C PHE A 242 0.95 -13.32 14.39
N ASP A 243 1.81 -13.21 15.41
CA ASP A 243 3.15 -13.82 15.44
C ASP A 243 3.97 -13.56 14.18
N CYS A 244 3.85 -12.35 13.63
CA CYS A 244 4.59 -11.95 12.43
C CYS A 244 4.77 -10.44 12.34
N HIS A 245 5.71 -10.01 11.48
CA HIS A 245 5.85 -8.63 11.11
C HIS A 245 4.80 -8.24 10.07
N GLN A 246 4.22 -7.06 10.25
CA GLN A 246 3.25 -6.49 9.33
C GLN A 246 3.61 -5.04 8.99
N LEU A 247 3.31 -4.63 7.76
CA LEU A 247 3.19 -3.23 7.44
C LEU A 247 1.91 -2.70 8.08
N VAL A 248 2.05 -1.69 8.92
CA VAL A 248 0.94 -1.01 9.57
C VAL A 248 1.03 0.48 9.31
N ASN A 249 -0.11 1.14 9.20
CA ASN A 249 -0.16 2.58 9.14
C ASN A 249 -0.36 3.13 10.55
N ARG A 250 0.41 4.16 10.92
CA ARG A 250 0.33 4.85 12.20
C ARG A 250 -0.10 6.29 11.97
N SER A 251 -1.38 6.53 12.13
CA SER A 251 -2.00 7.86 12.05
C SER A 251 -1.96 8.60 13.39
N ASP A 252 -0.83 8.54 14.08
CA ASP A 252 -0.65 9.08 15.42
C ASP A 252 -1.04 10.57 15.46
N GLY A 253 -1.88 10.94 16.44
CA GLY A 253 -2.39 12.30 16.62
C GLY A 253 -3.56 12.70 15.69
N VAL A 254 -3.87 11.95 14.62
CA VAL A 254 -5.01 12.24 13.74
C VAL A 254 -6.33 11.81 14.41
N VAL A 255 -6.35 10.59 14.97
CA VAL A 255 -7.50 10.06 15.72
C VAL A 255 -7.28 10.29 17.21
N GLY A 256 -7.94 11.28 17.75
CA GLY A 256 -7.85 11.65 19.18
C GLY A 256 -8.75 10.83 20.10
N GLY A 257 -9.72 10.09 19.57
CA GLY A 257 -10.58 9.21 20.36
C GLY A 257 -11.48 8.34 19.50
N VAL A 258 -11.78 7.14 20.01
CA VAL A 258 -12.75 6.21 19.40
C VAL A 258 -13.74 5.79 20.48
N PHE A 259 -15.03 5.86 20.15
CA PHE A 259 -16.14 5.45 21.02
C PHE A 259 -16.94 4.35 20.30
N VAL A 260 -17.25 3.31 21.02
CA VAL A 260 -18.12 2.21 20.58
C VAL A 260 -19.30 2.14 21.55
N SER A 261 -20.50 2.30 21.04
CA SER A 261 -21.74 2.36 21.84
C SER A 261 -21.63 3.34 23.02
N GLY A 262 -21.02 4.50 22.80
CA GLY A 262 -20.82 5.56 23.79
C GLY A 262 -19.67 5.33 24.77
N GLN A 263 -18.96 4.22 24.71
CA GLN A 263 -17.82 3.94 25.58
C GLN A 263 -16.51 4.20 24.84
N GLN A 264 -15.63 4.99 25.47
CA GLN A 264 -14.32 5.27 24.90
C GLN A 264 -13.46 4.01 24.91
N VAL A 265 -12.97 3.59 23.74
CA VAL A 265 -12.09 2.41 23.56
C VAL A 265 -10.66 2.80 23.19
N TRP A 266 -10.47 4.02 22.71
CA TRP A 266 -9.17 4.61 22.36
C TRP A 266 -9.13 6.08 22.76
N ASN A 267 -8.04 6.54 23.39
CA ASN A 267 -7.92 7.91 23.90
C ASN A 267 -6.94 8.80 23.11
N GLY A 268 -6.49 8.33 21.96
CA GLY A 268 -5.47 9.00 21.14
C GLY A 268 -4.08 8.40 21.27
N THR A 269 -3.80 7.64 22.34
CA THR A 269 -2.52 6.97 22.61
C THR A 269 -2.68 5.51 22.98
N ASP A 270 -3.68 5.16 23.79
CA ASP A 270 -3.85 3.84 24.35
C ASP A 270 -5.29 3.34 24.27
N PHE A 271 -5.45 2.03 24.28
CA PHE A 271 -6.75 1.41 24.47
C PHE A 271 -7.26 1.62 25.91
N CYS A 272 -8.53 1.97 26.04
CA CYS A 272 -9.16 2.33 27.31
C CYS A 272 -10.06 1.23 27.85
N GLY A 273 -10.20 1.20 29.19
CA GLY A 273 -11.22 0.44 29.89
C GLY A 273 -11.19 -1.05 29.65
N ASP A 274 -12.32 -1.57 29.23
CA ASP A 274 -12.55 -3.02 29.00
C ASP A 274 -12.34 -3.45 27.55
N HIS A 275 -11.62 -2.66 26.74
CA HIS A 275 -11.30 -3.04 25.37
C HIS A 275 -10.65 -4.42 25.33
N GLY A 276 -11.17 -5.31 24.49
CA GLY A 276 -10.71 -6.70 24.40
C GLY A 276 -11.17 -7.65 25.52
N LYS A 277 -11.81 -7.13 26.59
CA LYS A 277 -12.30 -7.94 27.72
C LYS A 277 -13.81 -8.22 27.68
N ARG A 278 -14.57 -7.36 27.02
CA ARG A 278 -16.00 -7.57 26.81
C ARG A 278 -16.44 -7.05 25.45
N ALA A 279 -17.54 -7.57 24.92
CA ALA A 279 -18.17 -7.08 23.71
C ALA A 279 -18.81 -5.69 23.95
N LEU A 280 -18.25 -4.65 23.28
CA LEU A 280 -18.75 -3.27 23.36
C LEU A 280 -19.62 -2.92 22.15
N GLY A 281 -19.31 -3.48 20.98
CA GLY A 281 -20.03 -3.26 19.74
C GLY A 281 -21.28 -4.12 19.62
N GLY A 282 -22.11 -3.77 18.64
CA GLY A 282 -23.30 -4.53 18.25
C GLY A 282 -23.19 -5.05 16.82
N SER A 283 -23.87 -6.16 16.55
CA SER A 283 -24.04 -6.65 15.20
C SER A 283 -24.89 -5.68 14.38
N LEU A 284 -24.45 -5.35 13.17
CA LEU A 284 -25.23 -4.57 12.21
C LEU A 284 -26.19 -5.52 11.48
N ARG A 285 -27.48 -5.17 11.48
CA ARG A 285 -28.51 -5.96 10.78
C ARG A 285 -29.43 -5.04 9.99
N VAL A 286 -29.76 -5.43 8.78
CA VAL A 286 -30.73 -4.73 7.94
C VAL A 286 -32.13 -4.86 8.57
N GLY A 287 -32.84 -3.74 8.72
CA GLY A 287 -34.23 -3.73 9.20
C GLY A 287 -34.39 -3.91 10.72
N SER A 288 -33.34 -3.69 11.51
CA SER A 288 -33.44 -3.62 12.98
C SER A 288 -33.74 -2.22 13.45
#